data_9d11cad526b8fe399c73e85e2f7e8ab5
#
_entry.id   9d11cad526b8fe399c73e85e2f7e8ab5
#
_cell.length_a   1.000
_cell.length_b   1.000
_cell.length_c   1.000
_cell.angle_alpha   90.00
_cell.angle_beta   90.00
_cell.angle_gamma   90.00
#
_symmetry.space_group_name_H-M   'P 1'
#
loop_
_entity.id
_entity.type
_entity.pdbx_description
1 polymer ?
#
loop_
_entity_poly.entity_id
_entity_poly.type
_entity_poly.pdbx_seq_one_letter_code
_entity_poly.pdbx_strand_id
1 'polypeptide(L)'
;MRQFLSDAAPDAKGLIAVSGKDFTHLCRVLRAKPGDMLDVRIPDGSLFPMTVARIDDNRGIAVLQKCGVGKAFVVRGVEAADIDRDRHAVEYTLFQFIAKPQKMELIVRQACECGVKTIVPVAGEYSQKGGIASLAGKAERFVRIIKEAREQSGSPVETVVAGTVDVQGACDVWKRINEKAGNAGAAIVLSERNDFCAPLSAAVFAGVTEAAVAVGCEGGISPDEMTELRGAGFTPVHFAGNILRCETAALYGIAALQTALAELKR
;
A
#
# COMPACT_ATOMS: atom_id res chain seq x y z
N MET A 1 -4.30 -14.44 5.43
CA MET A 1 -4.91 -14.07 6.73
C MET A 1 -5.95 -13.01 6.45
N ARG A 2 -7.11 -13.01 7.09
CA ARG A 2 -8.11 -11.94 6.95
C ARG A 2 -8.14 -11.19 8.27
N GLN A 3 -7.97 -9.89 8.23
CA GLN A 3 -8.16 -9.02 9.39
C GLN A 3 -9.42 -8.17 9.19
N PHE A 4 -9.97 -7.68 10.28
CA PHE A 4 -11.04 -6.69 10.31
C PHE A 4 -10.45 -5.36 10.79
N LEU A 5 -10.70 -4.28 10.06
CA LEU A 5 -10.27 -2.95 10.46
C LEU A 5 -11.38 -2.27 11.26
N SER A 6 -11.11 -1.97 12.53
CA SER A 6 -12.04 -1.27 13.41
C SER A 6 -11.68 0.20 13.53
N ASP A 7 -12.68 1.08 13.47
CA ASP A 7 -12.51 2.51 13.71
C ASP A 7 -12.48 2.86 15.21
N ALA A 8 -12.69 1.85 16.08
CA ALA A 8 -12.73 2.03 17.53
C ALA A 8 -11.77 1.07 18.24
N ALA A 9 -11.17 1.54 19.33
CA ALA A 9 -10.43 0.69 20.28
C ALA A 9 -11.40 -0.07 21.20
N PRO A 10 -10.98 -1.21 21.80
CA PRO A 10 -11.76 -1.91 22.80
C PRO A 10 -12.04 -1.03 24.01
N ASP A 11 -13.24 -1.15 24.60
CA ASP A 11 -13.58 -0.51 25.86
C ASP A 11 -12.84 -1.17 27.06
N ALA A 12 -13.10 -0.67 28.27
CA ALA A 12 -12.50 -1.20 29.50
C ALA A 12 -12.81 -2.69 29.76
N LYS A 13 -13.85 -3.24 29.10
CA LYS A 13 -14.22 -4.66 29.16
C LYS A 13 -13.66 -5.48 27.99
N GLY A 14 -12.88 -4.85 27.11
CA GLY A 14 -12.32 -5.49 25.93
C GLY A 14 -13.34 -5.68 24.80
N LEU A 15 -14.40 -4.88 24.75
CA LEU A 15 -15.47 -4.98 23.76
C LEU A 15 -15.36 -3.90 22.69
N ILE A 16 -15.67 -4.25 21.46
CA ILE A 16 -15.88 -3.32 20.34
C ILE A 16 -17.27 -3.50 19.80
N ALA A 17 -18.05 -2.42 19.71
CA ALA A 17 -19.33 -2.40 19.05
C ALA A 17 -19.15 -2.03 17.57
N VAL A 18 -19.58 -2.88 16.67
CA VAL A 18 -19.51 -2.71 15.21
C VAL A 18 -20.91 -2.43 14.67
N SER A 19 -21.09 -1.33 13.93
CA SER A 19 -22.38 -0.92 13.38
C SER A 19 -22.24 -0.36 11.95
N GLY A 20 -23.37 -0.03 11.32
CA GLY A 20 -23.41 0.63 10.01
C GLY A 20 -22.77 -0.19 8.89
N LYS A 21 -21.87 0.42 8.13
CA LYS A 21 -21.20 -0.23 6.99
C LYS A 21 -20.32 -1.40 7.44
N ASP A 22 -19.66 -1.28 8.57
CA ASP A 22 -18.77 -2.29 9.12
C ASP A 22 -19.55 -3.50 9.64
N PHE A 23 -20.73 -3.29 10.22
CA PHE A 23 -21.66 -4.37 10.53
C PHE A 23 -22.07 -5.14 9.27
N THR A 24 -22.44 -4.41 8.21
CA THR A 24 -22.80 -5.02 6.93
C THR A 24 -21.62 -5.81 6.34
N HIS A 25 -20.43 -5.24 6.40
CA HIS A 25 -19.21 -5.93 5.95
C HIS A 25 -18.96 -7.21 6.76
N LEU A 26 -18.95 -7.12 8.08
CA LEU A 26 -18.72 -8.24 8.99
C LEU A 26 -19.76 -9.36 8.80
N CYS A 27 -21.05 -9.01 8.79
CA CYS A 27 -22.11 -10.01 8.81
C CYS A 27 -22.52 -10.49 7.41
N ARG A 28 -22.48 -9.63 6.37
CA ARG A 28 -22.95 -9.97 5.02
C ARG A 28 -21.83 -10.37 4.08
N VAL A 29 -20.66 -9.72 4.16
CA VAL A 29 -19.52 -10.02 3.28
C VAL A 29 -18.65 -11.12 3.89
N LEU A 30 -18.19 -10.94 5.12
CA LEU A 30 -17.38 -11.94 5.83
C LEU A 30 -18.21 -13.09 6.37
N ARG A 31 -19.54 -12.93 6.49
CA ARG A 31 -20.50 -13.91 7.00
C ARG A 31 -20.12 -14.42 8.39
N ALA A 32 -19.60 -13.53 9.22
CA ALA A 32 -19.23 -13.85 10.59
C ALA A 32 -20.45 -14.26 11.42
N LYS A 33 -20.26 -15.21 12.32
CA LYS A 33 -21.28 -15.73 13.23
C LYS A 33 -20.81 -15.58 14.67
N PRO A 34 -21.73 -15.54 15.66
CA PRO A 34 -21.35 -15.62 17.06
C PRO A 34 -20.47 -16.86 17.31
N GLY A 35 -19.34 -16.63 17.99
CA GLY A 35 -18.31 -17.65 18.25
C GLY A 35 -17.15 -17.65 17.26
N ASP A 36 -17.28 -17.01 16.09
CA ASP A 36 -16.18 -16.89 15.13
C ASP A 36 -15.06 -16.02 15.69
N MET A 37 -13.83 -16.40 15.38
CA MET A 37 -12.63 -15.65 15.72
C MET A 37 -12.11 -14.89 14.51
N LEU A 38 -11.67 -13.65 14.72
CA LEU A 38 -11.06 -12.80 13.71
C LEU A 38 -9.97 -11.92 14.33
N ASP A 39 -8.97 -11.60 13.54
CA ASP A 39 -7.97 -10.61 13.91
C ASP A 39 -8.54 -9.22 13.66
N VAL A 40 -8.54 -8.37 14.68
CA VAL A 40 -9.05 -7.00 14.61
C VAL A 40 -7.91 -6.02 14.78
N ARG A 41 -7.69 -5.18 13.77
CA ARG A 41 -6.74 -4.08 13.84
C ARG A 41 -7.48 -2.81 14.24
N ILE A 42 -6.98 -2.15 15.26
CA ILE A 42 -7.53 -0.90 15.80
C ILE A 42 -6.76 0.33 15.30
N PRO A 43 -7.24 1.57 15.53
CA PRO A 43 -6.66 2.78 14.96
C PRO A 43 -5.19 3.05 15.28
N ASP A 44 -4.67 2.56 16.40
CA ASP A 44 -3.25 2.70 16.75
C ASP A 44 -2.33 1.68 16.05
N GLY A 45 -2.90 0.85 15.16
CA GLY A 45 -2.19 -0.20 14.43
C GLY A 45 -2.08 -1.53 15.17
N SER A 46 -2.48 -1.61 16.44
CA SER A 46 -2.44 -2.85 17.21
C SER A 46 -3.42 -3.89 16.66
N LEU A 47 -2.99 -5.15 16.64
CA LEU A 47 -3.76 -6.29 16.16
C LEU A 47 -4.14 -7.19 17.34
N PHE A 48 -5.43 -7.49 17.49
CA PHE A 48 -5.94 -8.35 18.57
C PHE A 48 -6.80 -9.48 18.00
N PRO A 49 -6.62 -10.72 18.49
CA PRO A 49 -7.60 -11.77 18.27
C PRO A 49 -8.86 -11.46 19.07
N MET A 50 -9.98 -11.40 18.38
CA MET A 50 -11.30 -11.13 18.97
C MET A 50 -12.30 -12.19 18.55
N THR A 51 -13.29 -12.45 19.40
CA THR A 51 -14.41 -13.33 19.11
C THR A 51 -15.66 -12.49 18.85
N VAL A 52 -16.47 -12.90 17.88
CA VAL A 52 -17.81 -12.34 17.69
C VAL A 52 -18.69 -12.80 18.85
N ALA A 53 -18.88 -11.96 19.83
CA ALA A 53 -19.64 -12.32 21.03
C ALA A 53 -21.15 -12.36 20.78
N ARG A 54 -21.66 -11.40 19.98
CA ARG A 54 -23.07 -11.25 19.70
C ARG A 54 -23.31 -10.51 18.38
N ILE A 55 -24.38 -10.90 17.70
CA ILE A 55 -24.91 -10.20 16.53
C ILE A 55 -26.40 -9.89 16.82
N ASP A 56 -26.79 -8.63 16.64
CA ASP A 56 -28.17 -8.17 16.71
C ASP A 56 -28.55 -7.59 15.34
N ASP A 57 -29.13 -8.44 14.50
CA ASP A 57 -29.53 -8.07 13.14
C ASP A 57 -30.62 -6.98 13.13
N ASN A 58 -31.50 -6.94 14.15
CA ASN A 58 -32.57 -5.94 14.22
C ASN A 58 -32.02 -4.55 14.47
N ARG A 59 -30.97 -4.44 15.27
CA ARG A 59 -30.29 -3.18 15.59
C ARG A 59 -29.14 -2.87 14.65
N GLY A 60 -28.71 -3.82 13.82
CA GLY A 60 -27.55 -3.69 12.97
C GLY A 60 -26.25 -3.53 13.77
N ILE A 61 -26.11 -4.26 14.89
CA ILE A 61 -24.94 -4.16 15.79
C ILE A 61 -24.36 -5.55 16.02
N ALA A 62 -23.04 -5.66 15.85
CA ALA A 62 -22.27 -6.80 16.31
C ALA A 62 -21.32 -6.36 17.45
N VAL A 63 -21.06 -7.26 18.39
CA VAL A 63 -20.15 -7.02 19.49
C VAL A 63 -18.99 -8.01 19.37
N LEU A 64 -17.79 -7.47 19.26
CA LEU A 64 -16.54 -8.24 19.28
C LEU A 64 -15.96 -8.17 20.70
N GLN A 65 -15.43 -9.29 21.19
CA GLN A 65 -14.80 -9.38 22.49
C GLN A 65 -13.35 -9.83 22.34
N LYS A 66 -12.43 -9.11 22.98
CA LYS A 66 -11.01 -9.46 23.00
C LYS A 66 -10.82 -10.83 23.66
N CYS A 67 -10.10 -11.73 23.01
CA CYS A 67 -9.76 -13.02 23.56
C CYS A 67 -8.76 -12.81 24.72
N GLY A 68 -8.96 -13.52 25.85
CA GLY A 68 -8.04 -13.47 27.00
C GLY A 68 -6.64 -13.94 26.61
N VAL A 69 -5.63 -13.40 27.30
CA VAL A 69 -4.22 -13.80 27.15
C VAL A 69 -4.09 -15.31 27.42
N GLY A 70 -3.89 -16.11 26.36
CA GLY A 70 -3.80 -17.57 26.45
C GLY A 70 -4.22 -18.31 25.19
N LYS A 71 -4.93 -17.65 24.29
CA LYS A 71 -5.25 -18.17 22.94
C LYS A 71 -4.62 -17.30 21.87
N ALA A 72 -3.29 -17.13 21.93
CA ALA A 72 -2.56 -16.65 20.79
C ALA A 72 -2.74 -17.67 19.66
N PHE A 73 -3.38 -17.24 18.59
CA PHE A 73 -3.46 -18.06 17.37
C PHE A 73 -2.04 -18.04 16.77
N VAL A 74 -1.24 -19.06 17.12
CA VAL A 74 0.05 -19.29 16.49
C VAL A 74 -0.24 -19.73 15.07
N VAL A 75 -0.20 -18.79 14.14
CA VAL A 75 -0.15 -19.13 12.72
C VAL A 75 1.22 -19.78 12.48
N ARG A 76 1.26 -21.13 12.59
CA ARG A 76 2.38 -21.98 12.19
C ARG A 76 3.77 -21.48 12.61
N GLY A 77 3.98 -21.23 13.89
CA GLY A 77 5.35 -21.08 14.43
C GLY A 77 6.07 -19.76 14.17
N VAL A 78 5.37 -18.74 13.66
CA VAL A 78 5.90 -17.38 13.50
C VAL A 78 5.01 -16.45 14.32
N GLU A 79 5.57 -15.77 15.30
CA GLU A 79 4.83 -14.78 16.08
C GLU A 79 4.42 -13.62 15.16
N ALA A 80 3.15 -13.19 15.23
CA ALA A 80 2.64 -12.09 14.40
C ALA A 80 3.48 -10.80 14.57
N ALA A 81 4.10 -10.61 15.74
CA ALA A 81 5.01 -9.51 16.02
C ALA A 81 6.32 -9.56 15.23
N ASP A 82 6.82 -10.76 14.90
CA ASP A 82 8.08 -10.90 14.14
C ASP A 82 7.85 -10.67 12.64
N ILE A 83 6.66 -11.04 12.15
CA ILE A 83 6.29 -10.76 10.75
C ILE A 83 6.12 -9.25 10.52
N ASP A 84 5.65 -8.50 11.50
CA ASP A 84 5.41 -7.06 11.38
C ASP A 84 6.72 -6.23 11.47
N ARG A 85 7.68 -6.62 12.31
CA ARG A 85 8.90 -5.83 12.53
C ARG A 85 9.86 -5.81 11.36
N ASP A 86 10.06 -6.93 10.68
CA ASP A 86 11.03 -7.04 9.58
C ASP A 86 10.48 -6.54 8.24
N ARG A 87 9.15 -6.54 8.05
CA ARG A 87 8.50 -6.11 6.81
C ARG A 87 8.40 -4.60 6.64
N HIS A 88 8.46 -3.82 7.73
CA HIS A 88 8.17 -2.38 7.71
C HIS A 88 9.34 -1.48 8.08
N ALA A 89 10.56 -2.01 8.03
CA ALA A 89 11.77 -1.18 8.22
C ALA A 89 12.01 -0.20 7.06
N VAL A 90 11.32 -0.35 5.93
CA VAL A 90 11.38 0.55 4.76
C VAL A 90 9.97 1.02 4.44
N GLU A 91 9.79 2.33 4.34
CA GLU A 91 8.55 2.94 3.85
C GLU A 91 8.59 3.06 2.33
N TYR A 92 7.54 2.62 1.64
CA TYR A 92 7.48 2.61 0.17
C TYR A 92 6.53 3.67 -0.35
N THR A 93 7.00 4.45 -1.33
CA THR A 93 6.18 5.43 -2.09
C THR A 93 6.11 5.00 -3.56
N LEU A 94 4.90 4.95 -4.10
CA LEU A 94 4.65 4.72 -5.52
C LEU A 94 4.29 6.06 -6.19
N PHE A 95 5.11 6.54 -7.10
CA PHE A 95 4.81 7.63 -8.03
C PHE A 95 4.20 7.03 -9.30
N GLN A 96 2.88 7.08 -9.40
CA GLN A 96 2.16 6.49 -10.51
C GLN A 96 1.69 7.55 -11.48
N PHE A 97 2.25 7.58 -12.67
CA PHE A 97 1.73 8.41 -13.76
C PHE A 97 0.29 7.96 -14.07
N ILE A 98 -0.59 8.95 -14.16
CA ILE A 98 -2.04 8.70 -14.18
C ILE A 98 -2.43 7.87 -15.40
N ALA A 99 -2.82 6.65 -15.16
CA ALA A 99 -3.36 5.70 -16.11
C ALA A 99 -4.90 5.82 -16.19
N LYS A 100 -5.52 5.01 -17.05
CA LYS A 100 -6.98 4.90 -17.13
C LYS A 100 -7.60 4.58 -15.77
N PRO A 101 -8.79 5.12 -15.46
CA PRO A 101 -9.40 5.02 -14.12
C PRO A 101 -9.51 3.61 -13.54
N GLN A 102 -9.82 2.62 -14.38
CA GLN A 102 -9.93 1.21 -13.95
C GLN A 102 -8.57 0.61 -13.57
N LYS A 103 -7.52 1.00 -14.28
CA LYS A 103 -6.15 0.57 -13.96
C LYS A 103 -5.65 1.21 -12.69
N MET A 104 -5.95 2.50 -12.46
CA MET A 104 -5.62 3.17 -11.20
C MET A 104 -6.24 2.45 -9.99
N GLU A 105 -7.50 1.98 -10.09
CA GLU A 105 -8.13 1.21 -9.01
C GLU A 105 -7.40 -0.12 -8.74
N LEU A 106 -6.96 -0.80 -9.79
CA LEU A 106 -6.16 -2.04 -9.65
C LEU A 106 -4.78 -1.75 -9.04
N ILE A 107 -4.09 -0.70 -9.52
CA ILE A 107 -2.79 -0.28 -9.00
C ILE A 107 -2.87 0.06 -7.52
N VAL A 108 -3.87 0.85 -7.11
CA VAL A 108 -4.09 1.21 -5.70
C VAL A 108 -4.29 -0.03 -4.82
N ARG A 109 -5.09 -1.00 -5.29
CA ARG A 109 -5.29 -2.28 -4.59
C ARG A 109 -3.99 -3.04 -4.43
N GLN A 110 -3.27 -3.29 -5.53
CA GLN A 110 -2.03 -4.06 -5.53
C GLN A 110 -0.92 -3.39 -4.71
N ALA A 111 -0.76 -2.07 -4.83
CA ALA A 111 0.21 -1.32 -4.04
C ALA A 111 -0.10 -1.42 -2.53
N CYS A 112 -1.37 -1.33 -2.15
CA CYS A 112 -1.80 -1.53 -0.77
C CYS A 112 -1.51 -2.96 -0.25
N GLU A 113 -1.78 -3.99 -1.05
CA GLU A 113 -1.48 -5.38 -0.72
C GLU A 113 0.03 -5.60 -0.52
N CYS A 114 0.86 -4.90 -1.30
CA CYS A 114 2.32 -4.90 -1.16
C CYS A 114 2.86 -4.01 -0.03
N GLY A 115 1.98 -3.32 0.72
CA GLY A 115 2.41 -2.49 1.85
C GLY A 115 3.03 -1.15 1.44
N VAL A 116 2.67 -0.61 0.29
CA VAL A 116 3.04 0.76 -0.09
C VAL A 116 2.32 1.74 0.82
N LYS A 117 3.07 2.66 1.43
CA LYS A 117 2.53 3.67 2.35
C LYS A 117 1.84 4.81 1.61
N THR A 118 2.50 5.34 0.59
CA THR A 118 2.00 6.50 -0.14
C THR A 118 1.95 6.22 -1.64
N ILE A 119 0.81 6.49 -2.26
CA ILE A 119 0.65 6.49 -3.71
C ILE A 119 0.47 7.94 -4.14
N VAL A 120 1.37 8.45 -4.97
CA VAL A 120 1.36 9.80 -5.52
C VAL A 120 0.96 9.73 -6.98
N PRO A 121 -0.27 10.14 -7.35
CA PRO A 121 -0.67 10.23 -8.74
C PRO A 121 0.08 11.37 -9.44
N VAL A 122 0.74 11.09 -10.55
CA VAL A 122 1.53 12.06 -11.33
C VAL A 122 0.83 12.36 -12.65
N ALA A 123 0.54 13.65 -12.89
CA ALA A 123 0.00 14.12 -14.18
C ALA A 123 1.18 14.38 -15.13
N GLY A 124 1.50 13.39 -15.95
CA GLY A 124 2.55 13.48 -16.95
C GLY A 124 2.02 13.81 -18.35
N GLU A 125 2.95 14.01 -19.29
CA GLU A 125 2.66 14.39 -20.69
C GLU A 125 1.71 13.42 -21.38
N TYR A 126 1.91 12.11 -21.17
CA TYR A 126 1.10 11.06 -21.78
C TYR A 126 -0.12 10.67 -20.95
N SER A 127 -0.33 11.33 -19.80
CA SER A 127 -1.52 11.11 -18.97
C SER A 127 -2.77 11.66 -19.65
N GLN A 128 -3.81 10.85 -19.74
CA GLN A 128 -5.06 11.28 -20.35
C GLN A 128 -5.77 12.33 -19.49
N LYS A 129 -6.13 13.49 -20.08
CA LYS A 129 -6.84 14.58 -19.37
C LYS A 129 -8.11 14.09 -18.64
N GLY A 130 -8.87 13.18 -19.26
CA GLY A 130 -10.04 12.55 -18.63
C GLY A 130 -9.70 11.68 -17.42
N GLY A 131 -8.51 11.06 -17.38
CA GLY A 131 -7.99 10.32 -16.23
C GLY A 131 -7.72 11.23 -15.06
N ILE A 132 -7.05 12.35 -15.29
CA ILE A 132 -6.72 13.36 -14.26
C ILE A 132 -7.99 13.92 -13.63
N ALA A 133 -8.97 14.37 -14.44
CA ALA A 133 -10.23 14.88 -13.94
C ALA A 133 -11.04 13.83 -13.16
N SER A 134 -10.99 12.56 -13.60
CA SER A 134 -11.70 11.45 -12.94
C SER A 134 -11.14 11.11 -11.56
N LEU A 135 -9.82 11.32 -11.31
CA LEU A 135 -9.21 11.00 -10.02
C LEU A 135 -9.73 11.87 -8.88
N ALA A 136 -9.98 13.16 -9.15
CA ALA A 136 -10.47 14.10 -8.14
C ALA A 136 -11.79 13.65 -7.49
N GLY A 137 -12.67 12.97 -8.26
CA GLY A 137 -13.95 12.43 -7.76
C GLY A 137 -13.85 11.02 -7.13
N LYS A 138 -12.66 10.41 -7.08
CA LYS A 138 -12.51 9.00 -6.67
C LYS A 138 -11.95 8.80 -5.25
N ALA A 139 -11.73 9.85 -4.48
CA ALA A 139 -11.15 9.74 -3.14
C ALA A 139 -11.87 8.71 -2.25
N GLU A 140 -13.19 8.78 -2.15
CA GLU A 140 -13.98 7.81 -1.38
C GLU A 140 -13.89 6.37 -1.93
N ARG A 141 -13.74 6.24 -3.26
CA ARG A 141 -13.58 4.94 -3.90
C ARG A 141 -12.24 4.32 -3.53
N PHE A 142 -11.16 5.11 -3.54
CA PHE A 142 -9.83 4.64 -3.13
C PHE A 142 -9.78 4.25 -1.66
N VAL A 143 -10.41 5.03 -0.77
CA VAL A 143 -10.52 4.67 0.65
C VAL A 143 -11.15 3.28 0.83
N ARG A 144 -12.22 2.98 0.08
CA ARG A 144 -12.85 1.64 0.12
C ARG A 144 -11.93 0.54 -0.41
N ILE A 145 -11.27 0.76 -1.55
CA ILE A 145 -10.33 -0.19 -2.15
C ILE A 145 -9.19 -0.49 -1.17
N ILE A 146 -8.62 0.53 -0.53
CA ILE A 146 -7.54 0.40 0.45
C ILE A 146 -8.02 -0.40 1.66
N LYS A 147 -9.21 -0.08 2.21
CA LYS A 147 -9.78 -0.83 3.34
C LYS A 147 -9.92 -2.31 3.00
N GLU A 148 -10.57 -2.62 1.87
CA GLU A 148 -10.76 -4.00 1.39
C GLU A 148 -9.42 -4.74 1.16
N ALA A 149 -8.44 -4.05 0.56
CA ALA A 149 -7.11 -4.62 0.29
C ALA A 149 -6.34 -4.90 1.60
N ARG A 150 -6.36 -3.97 2.57
CA ARG A 150 -5.75 -4.17 3.89
C ARG A 150 -6.39 -5.31 4.67
N GLU A 151 -7.72 -5.39 4.66
CA GLU A 151 -8.45 -6.47 5.33
C GLU A 151 -8.13 -7.84 4.72
N GLN A 152 -8.00 -7.91 3.40
CA GLN A 152 -7.70 -9.16 2.70
C GLN A 152 -6.24 -9.57 2.86
N SER A 153 -5.29 -8.64 2.69
CA SER A 153 -3.85 -8.93 2.73
C SER A 153 -3.31 -9.07 4.15
N GLY A 154 -3.98 -8.48 5.14
CA GLY A 154 -3.46 -8.35 6.51
C GLY A 154 -2.42 -7.23 6.64
N SER A 155 -2.29 -6.34 5.65
CA SER A 155 -1.31 -5.25 5.69
C SER A 155 -1.52 -4.32 6.89
N PRO A 156 -0.51 -4.11 7.76
CA PRO A 156 -0.58 -3.13 8.83
C PRO A 156 -0.39 -1.70 8.32
N VAL A 157 0.15 -1.55 7.10
CA VAL A 157 0.46 -0.24 6.53
C VAL A 157 -0.83 0.51 6.18
N GLU A 158 -0.93 1.73 6.69
CA GLU A 158 -2.00 2.65 6.33
C GLU A 158 -1.66 3.35 5.01
N THR A 159 -2.07 2.71 3.91
CA THR A 159 -1.86 3.24 2.57
C THR A 159 -2.72 4.46 2.34
N VAL A 160 -2.13 5.52 1.79
CA VAL A 160 -2.84 6.73 1.38
C VAL A 160 -2.61 7.04 -0.09
N VAL A 161 -3.62 7.57 -0.77
CA VAL A 161 -3.48 8.17 -2.10
C VAL A 161 -3.39 9.68 -1.90
N ALA A 162 -2.24 10.25 -2.25
CA ALA A 162 -1.97 11.68 -2.14
C ALA A 162 -2.72 12.49 -3.21
N GLY A 163 -2.70 13.81 -3.08
CA GLY A 163 -3.16 14.69 -4.14
C GLY A 163 -2.33 14.52 -5.42
N THR A 164 -2.98 14.75 -6.57
CA THR A 164 -2.29 14.71 -7.87
C THR A 164 -1.26 15.85 -7.97
N VAL A 165 -0.07 15.52 -8.46
CA VAL A 165 0.99 16.47 -8.74
C VAL A 165 1.44 16.34 -10.21
N ASP A 166 2.15 17.34 -10.73
CA ASP A 166 2.94 17.22 -11.95
C ASP A 166 4.29 16.54 -11.67
N VAL A 167 5.14 16.42 -12.69
CA VAL A 167 6.45 15.75 -12.56
C VAL A 167 7.36 16.49 -11.62
N GLN A 168 7.40 17.83 -11.71
CA GLN A 168 8.20 18.65 -10.80
C GLN A 168 7.72 18.48 -9.35
N GLY A 169 6.40 18.48 -9.11
CA GLY A 169 5.82 18.21 -7.81
C GLY A 169 6.16 16.80 -7.29
N ALA A 170 6.21 15.79 -8.15
CA ALA A 170 6.66 14.45 -7.79
C ALA A 170 8.14 14.45 -7.36
N CYS A 171 8.99 15.14 -8.09
CA CYS A 171 10.40 15.34 -7.73
C CYS A 171 10.56 16.03 -6.37
N ASP A 172 9.76 17.06 -6.10
CA ASP A 172 9.79 17.79 -4.83
C ASP A 172 9.27 16.95 -3.66
N VAL A 173 8.25 16.11 -3.90
CA VAL A 173 7.78 15.13 -2.89
C VAL A 173 8.89 14.15 -2.56
N TRP A 174 9.55 13.57 -3.56
CA TRP A 174 10.64 12.63 -3.33
C TRP A 174 11.82 13.27 -2.60
N LYS A 175 12.26 14.45 -3.01
CA LYS A 175 13.35 15.18 -2.34
C LYS A 175 13.07 15.37 -0.86
N ARG A 176 11.86 15.80 -0.49
CA ARG A 176 11.45 15.98 0.92
C ARG A 176 11.44 14.67 1.70
N ILE A 177 11.01 13.57 1.09
CA ILE A 177 11.04 12.22 1.70
C ILE A 177 12.50 11.82 1.95
N ASN A 178 13.33 11.94 0.93
CA ASN A 178 14.75 11.57 1.00
C ASN A 178 15.55 12.41 2.00
N GLU A 179 15.30 13.72 2.07
CA GLU A 179 15.90 14.61 3.06
C GLU A 179 15.56 14.18 4.50
N LYS A 180 14.30 13.83 4.77
CA LYS A 180 13.88 13.30 6.08
C LYS A 180 14.56 11.98 6.43
N ALA A 181 14.89 11.17 5.44
CA ALA A 181 15.67 9.96 5.60
C ALA A 181 17.19 10.21 5.66
N GLY A 182 17.64 11.45 5.82
CA GLY A 182 19.07 11.80 5.82
C GLY A 182 19.77 11.54 4.48
N ASN A 183 19.05 11.63 3.37
CA ASN A 183 19.48 11.30 2.00
C ASN A 183 19.88 9.82 1.80
N ALA A 184 19.31 8.95 2.61
CA ALA A 184 19.49 7.49 2.55
C ALA A 184 18.28 6.76 1.91
N GLY A 185 17.53 7.44 1.04
CA GLY A 185 16.42 6.85 0.31
C GLY A 185 16.88 6.22 -1.02
N ALA A 186 16.19 5.15 -1.45
CA ALA A 186 16.39 4.49 -2.73
C ALA A 186 15.20 4.77 -3.66
N ALA A 187 15.44 5.37 -4.83
CA ALA A 187 14.39 5.64 -5.81
C ALA A 187 14.73 5.05 -7.17
N ILE A 188 13.76 4.36 -7.76
CA ILE A 188 13.85 3.85 -9.12
C ILE A 188 12.72 4.40 -9.98
N VAL A 189 13.01 4.57 -11.26
CA VAL A 189 12.00 4.82 -12.30
C VAL A 189 12.05 3.70 -13.32
N LEU A 190 10.91 3.09 -13.62
CA LEU A 190 10.85 2.01 -14.59
C LEU A 190 10.86 2.56 -16.01
N SER A 191 11.76 2.00 -16.83
CA SER A 191 11.92 2.35 -18.25
C SER A 191 11.69 1.12 -19.12
N GLU A 192 10.92 1.27 -20.19
CA GLU A 192 10.79 0.26 -21.23
C GLU A 192 11.99 0.23 -22.19
N ARG A 193 12.81 1.29 -22.18
CA ARG A 193 14.04 1.38 -22.96
C ARG A 193 15.25 1.08 -22.07
N ASN A 194 16.20 0.36 -22.61
CA ASN A 194 17.43 0.03 -21.87
C ASN A 194 18.49 1.16 -21.93
N ASP A 195 18.20 2.23 -22.67
CA ASP A 195 19.10 3.36 -22.82
C ASP A 195 19.25 4.07 -21.47
N PHE A 196 20.48 4.19 -20.99
CA PHE A 196 20.84 4.85 -19.73
C PHE A 196 20.27 4.19 -18.44
N CYS A 197 19.82 2.93 -18.50
CA CYS A 197 19.37 2.20 -17.33
C CYS A 197 20.54 1.58 -16.57
N ALA A 198 20.39 1.56 -15.23
CA ALA A 198 21.28 0.82 -14.35
C ALA A 198 20.63 -0.50 -13.91
N PRO A 199 21.42 -1.50 -13.52
CA PRO A 199 20.86 -2.67 -12.85
C PRO A 199 20.22 -2.26 -11.52
N LEU A 200 19.16 -2.96 -11.11
CA LEU A 200 18.45 -2.64 -9.84
C LEU A 200 19.39 -2.62 -8.64
N SER A 201 20.41 -3.48 -8.64
CA SER A 201 21.43 -3.52 -7.59
C SER A 201 22.23 -2.21 -7.43
N ALA A 202 22.29 -1.38 -8.46
CA ALA A 202 22.95 -0.07 -8.37
C ALA A 202 22.08 1.00 -7.68
N ALA A 203 20.78 0.74 -7.55
CA ALA A 203 19.83 1.67 -6.92
C ALA A 203 19.55 1.34 -5.45
N VAL A 204 20.02 0.21 -4.94
CA VAL A 204 19.74 -0.27 -3.59
C VAL A 204 21.02 -0.42 -2.76
N PHE A 205 20.93 -0.08 -1.48
CA PHE A 205 22.05 -0.17 -0.54
C PHE A 205 21.56 -0.48 0.87
N ALA A 206 22.47 -0.91 1.73
CA ALA A 206 22.11 -1.21 3.13
C ALA A 206 21.74 0.08 3.90
N GLY A 207 20.76 -0.03 4.79
CA GLY A 207 20.31 1.09 5.63
C GLY A 207 19.24 1.97 5.01
N VAL A 208 18.70 1.63 3.82
CA VAL A 208 17.54 2.32 3.23
C VAL A 208 16.34 2.22 4.17
N THR A 209 15.75 3.37 4.46
CA THR A 209 14.50 3.49 5.24
C THR A 209 13.32 4.01 4.43
N GLU A 210 13.60 4.71 3.32
CA GLU A 210 12.61 5.22 2.38
C GLU A 210 12.91 4.71 0.98
N ALA A 211 11.94 4.16 0.29
CA ALA A 211 12.11 3.65 -1.06
C ALA A 211 10.97 4.12 -1.99
N ALA A 212 11.30 4.43 -3.22
CA ALA A 212 10.34 4.91 -4.19
C ALA A 212 10.41 4.18 -5.53
N VAL A 213 9.25 3.99 -6.15
CA VAL A 213 9.13 3.51 -7.53
C VAL A 213 8.31 4.50 -8.33
N ALA A 214 8.83 4.99 -9.44
CA ALA A 214 8.08 5.78 -10.41
C ALA A 214 7.72 4.90 -11.63
N VAL A 215 6.45 4.94 -12.03
CA VAL A 215 5.91 4.08 -13.11
C VAL A 215 5.06 4.90 -14.06
N GLY A 216 5.33 4.80 -15.36
CA GLY A 216 4.59 5.48 -16.41
C GLY A 216 3.14 5.05 -16.56
N CYS A 217 2.34 5.87 -17.23
CA CYS A 217 1.02 5.48 -17.71
C CYS A 217 1.12 4.55 -18.95
N GLU A 218 0.03 4.35 -19.69
CA GLU A 218 0.02 3.52 -20.91
C GLU A 218 0.95 4.05 -22.02
N GLY A 219 1.22 5.35 -22.04
CA GLY A 219 2.17 5.98 -22.98
C GLY A 219 3.61 6.03 -22.47
N GLY A 220 3.85 5.50 -21.26
CA GLY A 220 5.16 5.56 -20.63
C GLY A 220 5.45 6.92 -19.93
N ILE A 221 6.72 7.26 -19.89
CA ILE A 221 7.29 8.51 -19.37
C ILE A 221 8.04 9.19 -20.51
N SER A 222 7.85 10.49 -20.70
CA SER A 222 8.53 11.20 -21.79
C SER A 222 10.04 11.38 -21.48
N PRO A 223 10.88 11.64 -22.50
CA PRO A 223 12.32 11.85 -22.29
C PRO A 223 12.64 13.01 -21.35
N ASP A 224 11.85 14.09 -21.41
CA ASP A 224 12.02 15.27 -20.57
C ASP A 224 11.66 14.95 -19.13
N GLU A 225 10.52 14.30 -18.89
CA GLU A 225 10.10 13.80 -17.58
C GLU A 225 11.10 12.80 -16.97
N MET A 226 11.66 11.92 -17.79
CA MET A 226 12.71 10.99 -17.36
C MET A 226 13.95 11.76 -16.90
N THR A 227 14.29 12.85 -17.60
CA THR A 227 15.43 13.70 -17.24
C THR A 227 15.19 14.42 -15.91
N GLU A 228 13.99 14.93 -15.67
CA GLU A 228 13.60 15.55 -14.39
C GLU A 228 13.68 14.55 -13.23
N LEU A 229 13.11 13.36 -13.40
CA LEU A 229 13.14 12.29 -12.38
C LEU A 229 14.58 11.89 -12.04
N ARG A 230 15.44 11.73 -13.06
CA ARG A 230 16.87 11.45 -12.83
C ARG A 230 17.56 12.56 -12.06
N GLY A 231 17.28 13.83 -12.40
CA GLY A 231 17.77 15.00 -11.68
C GLY A 231 17.31 15.06 -10.22
N ALA A 232 16.19 14.44 -9.90
CA ALA A 232 15.65 14.29 -8.55
C ALA A 232 16.20 13.07 -7.79
N GLY A 233 17.05 12.24 -8.41
CA GLY A 233 17.68 11.08 -7.78
C GLY A 233 17.00 9.75 -8.06
N PHE A 234 16.05 9.69 -9.00
CA PHE A 234 15.52 8.40 -9.46
C PHE A 234 16.51 7.70 -10.39
N THR A 235 16.82 6.46 -10.10
CA THR A 235 17.64 5.61 -10.96
C THR A 235 16.77 4.91 -11.99
N PRO A 236 16.97 5.14 -13.31
CA PRO A 236 16.26 4.39 -14.33
C PRO A 236 16.66 2.92 -14.30
N VAL A 237 15.64 2.06 -14.26
CA VAL A 237 15.83 0.59 -14.24
C VAL A 237 14.99 -0.02 -15.38
N HIS A 238 15.64 -0.89 -16.14
CA HIS A 238 14.99 -1.70 -17.16
C HIS A 238 14.99 -3.18 -16.73
N PHE A 239 13.83 -3.79 -16.72
CA PHE A 239 13.71 -5.23 -16.51
C PHE A 239 13.72 -5.94 -17.87
N ALA A 240 14.70 -6.84 -18.04
CA ALA A 240 14.80 -7.67 -19.24
C ALA A 240 13.52 -8.51 -19.42
N GLY A 241 12.95 -8.51 -20.61
CA GLY A 241 11.75 -9.28 -20.93
C GLY A 241 10.76 -8.52 -21.80
N ASN A 242 9.48 -8.79 -21.59
CA ASN A 242 8.41 -8.14 -22.31
C ASN A 242 8.10 -6.75 -21.74
N ILE A 243 7.57 -5.85 -22.59
CA ILE A 243 7.00 -4.58 -22.15
C ILE A 243 5.78 -4.88 -21.26
N LEU A 244 5.83 -4.44 -20.02
CA LEU A 244 4.76 -4.64 -19.06
C LEU A 244 3.69 -3.55 -19.22
N ARG A 245 2.43 -3.91 -19.00
CA ARG A 245 1.37 -2.91 -18.83
C ARG A 245 1.62 -2.11 -17.55
N CYS A 246 1.20 -0.85 -17.49
CA CYS A 246 1.47 0.04 -16.35
C CYS A 246 1.04 -0.56 -15.00
N GLU A 247 -0.11 -1.24 -14.94
CA GLU A 247 -0.58 -1.93 -13.74
C GLU A 247 0.30 -3.12 -13.34
N THR A 248 0.84 -3.83 -14.31
CA THR A 248 1.80 -4.93 -14.07
C THR A 248 3.17 -4.38 -13.70
N ALA A 249 3.61 -3.32 -14.37
CA ALA A 249 4.88 -2.65 -14.09
C ALA A 249 4.92 -2.09 -12.65
N ALA A 250 3.82 -1.50 -12.18
CA ALA A 250 3.73 -1.00 -10.82
C ALA A 250 3.94 -2.13 -9.79
N LEU A 251 3.19 -3.23 -9.92
CA LEU A 251 3.33 -4.38 -9.03
C LEU A 251 4.73 -4.99 -9.10
N TYR A 252 5.24 -5.19 -10.33
CA TYR A 252 6.54 -5.80 -10.56
C TYR A 252 7.69 -4.95 -9.99
N GLY A 253 7.67 -3.63 -10.23
CA GLY A 253 8.68 -2.70 -9.71
C GLY A 253 8.69 -2.62 -8.18
N ILE A 254 7.52 -2.57 -7.55
CA ILE A 254 7.41 -2.62 -6.09
C ILE A 254 8.00 -3.92 -5.55
N ALA A 255 7.58 -5.07 -6.08
CA ALA A 255 8.05 -6.37 -5.62
C ALA A 255 9.56 -6.56 -5.83
N ALA A 256 10.09 -6.13 -6.97
CA ALA A 256 11.51 -6.20 -7.27
C ALA A 256 12.35 -5.36 -6.29
N LEU A 257 11.92 -4.10 -6.03
CA LEU A 257 12.61 -3.23 -5.09
C LEU A 257 12.55 -3.77 -3.66
N GLN A 258 11.40 -4.28 -3.23
CA GLN A 258 11.23 -4.91 -1.92
C GLN A 258 12.14 -6.12 -1.75
N THR A 259 12.21 -6.99 -2.75
CA THR A 259 13.06 -8.18 -2.73
C THR A 259 14.53 -7.80 -2.67
N ALA A 260 14.97 -6.86 -3.51
CA ALA A 260 16.35 -6.41 -3.53
C ALA A 260 16.80 -5.80 -2.18
N LEU A 261 15.93 -4.97 -1.56
CA LEU A 261 16.21 -4.39 -0.24
C LEU A 261 16.17 -5.41 0.89
N ALA A 262 15.33 -6.44 0.79
CA ALA A 262 15.26 -7.51 1.79
C ALA A 262 16.51 -8.42 1.75
N GLU A 263 17.09 -8.65 0.57
CA GLU A 263 18.32 -9.43 0.42
C GLU A 263 19.54 -8.72 1.03
N LEU A 264 19.55 -7.39 1.05
CA LEU A 264 20.65 -6.62 1.67
C LEU A 264 20.63 -6.64 3.20
N LYS A 265 19.54 -7.11 3.83
CA LYS A 265 19.42 -7.24 5.29
C LYS A 265 19.85 -8.60 5.82
N ARG A 266 20.14 -9.55 4.94
CA ARG A 266 20.65 -10.90 5.27
C ARG A 266 22.15 -10.92 5.33
#